data_666aabbaf61937c24358388c20901da2
#
_entry.id   666aabbaf61937c24358388c20901da2
#
_cell.length_a   1.000
_cell.length_b   1.000
_cell.length_c   1.000
_cell.angle_alpha   90.00
_cell.angle_beta   90.00
_cell.angle_gamma   90.00
#
_symmetry.space_group_name_H-M   'P 1'
#
loop_
_entity.id
_entity.type
_entity.pdbx_description
1 polymer ?
#
loop_
_entity_poly.entity_id
_entity_poly.type
_entity_poly.pdbx_seq_one_letter_code
_entity_poly.pdbx_strand_id
1 'polypeptide(L)'
;MDTIKRLLGDERVRFVLVGGFNTVLGYGLFVLFQLTIGHTIGYLGSLYASYVLAVISAFVLHRKFTFRVQGNLVIDFLRFSSVYVVALLINTLALPLLVEFGHLAPIVAQACIVVLTTLISYVGHKWFSFRRKPEGDDSATNVPSDDERTG
;
A
#
# COMPACT_ATOMS: atom_id res chain seq x y z
N MET A 1 27.36 -4.17 -6.24
CA MET A 1 26.57 -3.02 -6.73
C MET A 1 25.44 -3.45 -7.66
N ASP A 2 25.52 -4.60 -8.31
CA ASP A 2 24.51 -5.07 -9.28
C ASP A 2 23.26 -5.65 -8.67
N THR A 3 23.33 -6.25 -7.49
CA THR A 3 22.17 -6.82 -6.77
C THR A 3 21.17 -5.72 -6.35
N ILE A 4 21.67 -4.58 -5.87
CA ILE A 4 20.83 -3.44 -5.48
C ILE A 4 20.14 -2.82 -6.72
N LYS A 5 20.86 -2.71 -7.84
CA LYS A 5 20.27 -2.23 -9.11
C LYS A 5 19.21 -3.18 -9.66
N ARG A 6 19.39 -4.49 -9.52
CA ARG A 6 18.38 -5.51 -9.86
C ARG A 6 17.14 -5.41 -8.97
N LEU A 7 17.34 -5.28 -7.66
CA LEU A 7 16.23 -5.12 -6.70
C LEU A 7 15.44 -3.83 -6.95
N LEU A 8 16.11 -2.71 -7.21
CA LEU A 8 15.46 -1.44 -7.56
C LEU A 8 14.86 -1.43 -8.97
N GLY A 9 15.24 -2.37 -9.83
CA GLY A 9 14.63 -2.64 -11.14
C GLY A 9 13.26 -3.31 -11.04
N ASP A 10 12.99 -4.07 -9.97
CA ASP A 10 11.73 -4.76 -9.76
C ASP A 10 10.65 -3.79 -9.27
N GLU A 11 9.56 -3.68 -10.03
CA GLU A 11 8.42 -2.80 -9.72
C GLU A 11 7.80 -3.14 -8.35
N ARG A 12 7.79 -4.43 -7.97
CA ARG A 12 7.25 -4.88 -6.68
C ARG A 12 8.09 -4.38 -5.51
N VAL A 13 9.42 -4.42 -5.64
CA VAL A 13 10.33 -3.93 -4.61
C VAL A 13 10.19 -2.42 -4.46
N ARG A 14 10.11 -1.68 -5.56
CA ARG A 14 9.86 -0.23 -5.53
C ARG A 14 8.52 0.10 -4.88
N PHE A 15 7.46 -0.65 -5.21
CA PHE A 15 6.15 -0.46 -4.59
C PHE A 15 6.19 -0.64 -3.07
N VAL A 16 6.85 -1.70 -2.58
CA VAL A 16 6.99 -1.97 -1.14
C VAL A 16 7.83 -0.89 -0.44
N LEU A 17 8.93 -0.46 -1.06
CA LEU A 17 9.78 0.60 -0.51
C LEU A 17 9.05 1.94 -0.43
N VAL A 18 8.33 2.33 -1.48
CA VAL A 18 7.56 3.57 -1.50
C VAL A 18 6.38 3.48 -0.52
N GLY A 19 5.70 2.33 -0.44
CA GLY A 19 4.62 2.10 0.52
C GLY A 19 5.12 2.16 1.96
N GLY A 20 6.24 1.51 2.28
CA GLY A 20 6.89 1.56 3.59
C GLY A 20 7.31 2.98 3.97
N PHE A 21 7.96 3.70 3.06
CA PHE A 21 8.32 5.09 3.27
C PHE A 21 7.09 5.97 3.54
N ASN A 22 6.02 5.79 2.75
CA ASN A 22 4.79 6.56 2.94
C ASN A 22 4.11 6.27 4.29
N THR A 23 4.17 5.02 4.76
CA THR A 23 3.66 4.63 6.09
C THR A 23 4.43 5.35 7.20
N VAL A 24 5.76 5.35 7.14
CA VAL A 24 6.61 6.07 8.11
C VAL A 24 6.36 7.57 8.04
N LEU A 25 6.26 8.14 6.83
CA LEU A 25 5.97 9.55 6.62
C LEU A 25 4.60 9.93 7.19
N GLY A 26 3.55 9.15 6.90
CA GLY A 26 2.20 9.39 7.39
C GLY A 26 2.12 9.36 8.91
N TYR A 27 2.73 8.38 9.55
CA TYR A 27 2.81 8.30 11.00
C TYR A 27 3.63 9.45 11.59
N GLY A 28 4.78 9.79 11.01
CA GLY A 28 5.61 10.91 11.44
C GLY A 28 4.88 12.26 11.36
N LEU A 29 4.12 12.49 10.28
CA LEU A 29 3.27 13.67 10.13
C LEU A 29 2.15 13.69 11.19
N PHE A 30 1.53 12.54 11.47
CA PHE A 30 0.53 12.46 12.54
C PHE A 30 1.13 12.84 13.91
N VAL A 31 2.29 12.28 14.25
CA VAL A 31 2.99 12.62 15.50
C VAL A 31 3.33 14.11 15.55
N LEU A 32 3.85 14.66 14.45
CA LEU A 32 4.18 16.08 14.35
C LEU A 32 2.96 16.96 14.60
N PHE A 33 1.84 16.72 13.91
CA PHE A 33 0.62 17.50 14.11
C PHE A 33 0.03 17.30 15.49
N GLN A 34 0.05 16.07 16.01
CA GLN A 34 -0.47 15.79 17.35
C GLN A 34 0.31 16.54 18.45
N LEU A 35 1.63 16.63 18.32
CA LEU A 35 2.48 17.32 19.29
C LEU A 35 2.46 18.86 19.15
N THR A 36 2.26 19.36 17.92
CA THR A 36 2.31 20.81 17.66
C THR A 36 0.96 21.50 17.81
N ILE A 37 -0.06 20.98 17.14
CA ILE A 37 -1.40 21.60 17.06
C ILE A 37 -2.53 20.69 17.54
N GLY A 38 -2.22 19.48 17.99
CA GLY A 38 -3.21 18.50 18.43
C GLY A 38 -4.07 18.97 19.60
N HIS A 39 -3.56 19.86 20.45
CA HIS A 39 -4.32 20.49 21.53
C HIS A 39 -5.46 21.39 21.01
N THR A 40 -5.33 21.94 19.79
CA THR A 40 -6.33 22.81 19.17
C THR A 40 -7.29 22.04 18.27
N ILE A 41 -6.79 21.12 17.44
CA ILE A 41 -7.59 20.42 16.43
C ILE A 41 -7.98 18.99 16.84
N GLY A 42 -7.48 18.52 17.98
CA GLY A 42 -7.67 17.16 18.46
C GLY A 42 -6.93 16.09 17.62
N TYR A 43 -7.01 14.85 18.08
CA TYR A 43 -6.31 13.74 17.43
C TYR A 43 -6.90 13.39 16.04
N LEU A 44 -8.21 13.55 15.83
CA LEU A 44 -8.84 13.36 14.52
C LEU A 44 -8.42 14.45 13.52
N GLY A 45 -8.32 15.71 13.97
CA GLY A 45 -7.79 16.79 13.15
C GLY A 45 -6.35 16.52 12.73
N SER A 46 -5.51 16.05 13.65
CA SER A 46 -4.13 15.62 13.37
C SER A 46 -4.09 14.44 12.38
N LEU A 47 -5.02 13.48 12.50
CA LEU A 47 -5.15 12.37 11.57
C LEU A 47 -5.47 12.87 10.16
N TYR A 48 -6.49 13.70 9.98
CA TYR A 48 -6.90 14.18 8.66
C TYR A 48 -5.83 15.05 8.00
N ALA A 49 -5.21 15.97 8.76
CA ALA A 49 -4.14 16.82 8.24
C ALA A 49 -2.94 15.99 7.76
N SER A 50 -2.47 15.03 8.56
CA SER A 50 -1.38 14.14 8.19
C SER A 50 -1.73 13.25 7.00
N TYR A 51 -2.98 12.78 6.94
CA TYR A 51 -3.44 11.90 5.88
C TYR A 51 -3.46 12.59 4.51
N VAL A 52 -3.94 13.82 4.44
CA VAL A 52 -3.94 14.62 3.20
C VAL A 52 -2.52 14.77 2.66
N LEU A 53 -1.56 15.15 3.53
CA LEU A 53 -0.16 15.30 3.10
C LEU A 53 0.47 13.96 2.72
N ALA A 54 0.17 12.88 3.44
CA ALA A 54 0.68 11.56 3.12
C ALA A 54 0.15 11.06 1.76
N VAL A 55 -1.14 11.25 1.46
CA VAL A 55 -1.74 10.85 0.18
C VAL A 55 -1.15 11.62 -0.99
N ILE A 56 -0.97 12.95 -0.84
CA ILE A 56 -0.32 13.77 -1.88
C ILE A 56 1.11 13.28 -2.11
N SER A 57 1.88 13.04 -1.04
CA SER A 57 3.25 12.56 -1.12
C SER A 57 3.33 11.18 -1.77
N ALA A 58 2.44 10.26 -1.37
CA ALA A 58 2.33 8.93 -1.95
C ALA A 58 2.03 8.98 -3.45
N PHE A 59 1.07 9.82 -3.86
CA PHE A 59 0.71 9.98 -5.27
C PHE A 59 1.91 10.45 -6.10
N VAL A 60 2.60 11.49 -5.64
CA VAL A 60 3.78 12.04 -6.34
C VAL A 60 4.88 10.97 -6.46
N LEU A 61 5.15 10.25 -5.36
CA LEU A 61 6.16 9.20 -5.33
C LEU A 61 5.80 8.02 -6.24
N HIS A 62 4.57 7.52 -6.16
CA HIS A 62 4.12 6.42 -7.00
C HIS A 62 4.11 6.80 -8.49
N ARG A 63 3.62 7.99 -8.82
CA ARG A 63 3.60 8.46 -10.21
C ARG A 63 5.02 8.62 -10.78
N LYS A 64 5.95 9.19 -10.00
CA LYS A 64 7.30 9.52 -10.47
C LYS A 64 8.24 8.32 -10.45
N PHE A 65 8.17 7.47 -9.41
CA PHE A 65 9.15 6.41 -9.17
C PHE A 65 8.62 5.01 -9.51
N THR A 66 7.32 4.74 -9.31
CA THR A 66 6.78 3.39 -9.48
C THR A 66 6.27 3.16 -10.90
N PHE A 67 5.35 3.98 -11.36
CA PHE A 67 4.60 3.69 -12.59
C PHE A 67 5.08 4.47 -13.83
N ARG A 68 5.78 5.59 -13.65
CA ARG A 68 6.27 6.47 -14.76
C ARG A 68 5.19 6.78 -15.81
N VAL A 69 3.92 6.84 -15.38
CA VAL A 69 2.75 6.98 -16.27
C VAL A 69 2.61 8.42 -16.76
N GLN A 70 2.36 8.56 -18.05
CA GLN A 70 1.93 9.81 -18.68
C GLN A 70 0.42 9.71 -18.93
N GLY A 71 -0.37 10.53 -18.23
CA GLY A 71 -1.84 10.54 -18.31
C GLY A 71 -2.43 11.76 -17.62
N ASN A 72 -3.77 11.84 -17.57
CA ASN A 72 -4.45 12.95 -16.91
C ASN A 72 -4.24 12.89 -15.39
N LEU A 73 -3.51 13.89 -14.87
CA LEU A 73 -3.11 14.00 -13.46
C LEU A 73 -4.30 13.89 -12.51
N VAL A 74 -5.40 14.54 -12.82
CA VAL A 74 -6.59 14.63 -11.96
C VAL A 74 -7.28 13.28 -11.86
N ILE A 75 -7.47 12.60 -12.99
CA ILE A 75 -8.11 11.28 -13.02
C ILE A 75 -7.28 10.24 -12.28
N ASP A 76 -5.96 10.26 -12.50
CA ASP A 76 -5.03 9.35 -11.82
C ASP A 76 -5.02 9.61 -10.31
N PHE A 77 -5.02 10.88 -9.89
CA PHE A 77 -5.11 11.25 -8.48
C PHE A 77 -6.42 10.80 -7.83
N LEU A 78 -7.56 11.01 -8.48
CA LEU A 78 -8.86 10.58 -7.96
C LEU A 78 -8.94 9.05 -7.79
N ARG A 79 -8.48 8.30 -8.79
CA ARG A 79 -8.43 6.83 -8.71
C ARG A 79 -7.47 6.36 -7.61
N PHE A 80 -6.32 6.97 -7.50
CA PHE A 80 -5.36 6.67 -6.45
C PHE A 80 -5.93 6.97 -5.06
N SER A 81 -6.50 8.15 -4.89
CA SER A 81 -7.05 8.60 -3.60
C SER A 81 -8.25 7.78 -3.15
N SER A 82 -9.05 7.19 -4.06
CA SER A 82 -10.20 6.37 -3.68
C SER A 82 -9.83 5.17 -2.81
N VAL A 83 -8.66 4.56 -3.07
CA VAL A 83 -8.14 3.46 -2.25
C VAL A 83 -7.80 3.93 -0.83
N TYR A 84 -7.27 5.14 -0.73
CA TYR A 84 -6.90 5.73 0.56
C TYR A 84 -8.11 6.15 1.39
N VAL A 85 -9.26 6.49 0.76
CA VAL A 85 -10.50 6.82 1.47
C VAL A 85 -10.95 5.66 2.37
N VAL A 86 -10.87 4.42 1.88
CA VAL A 86 -11.22 3.24 2.68
C VAL A 86 -10.31 3.10 3.90
N ALA A 87 -9.00 3.27 3.71
CA ALA A 87 -8.05 3.22 4.82
C ALA A 87 -8.27 4.37 5.81
N LEU A 88 -8.62 5.56 5.32
CA LEU A 88 -8.97 6.70 6.17
C LEU A 88 -10.22 6.42 7.03
N LEU A 89 -11.26 5.83 6.44
CA LEU A 89 -12.47 5.46 7.18
C LEU A 89 -12.16 4.45 8.30
N ILE A 90 -11.35 3.44 8.02
CA ILE A 90 -10.91 2.48 9.03
C ILE A 90 -10.16 3.19 10.17
N ASN A 91 -9.21 4.08 9.84
CA ASN A 91 -8.47 4.83 10.85
C ASN A 91 -9.38 5.78 11.66
N THR A 92 -10.34 6.44 11.00
CA THR A 92 -11.30 7.34 11.64
C THR A 92 -12.18 6.62 12.68
N LEU A 93 -12.49 5.36 12.45
CA LEU A 93 -13.25 4.54 13.40
C LEU A 93 -12.35 3.90 14.47
N ALA A 94 -11.20 3.37 14.07
CA ALA A 94 -10.30 2.65 14.96
C ALA A 94 -9.59 3.56 15.97
N LEU A 95 -9.21 4.77 15.55
CA LEU A 95 -8.46 5.68 16.43
C LEU A 95 -9.26 6.13 17.66
N PRO A 96 -10.53 6.60 17.53
CA PRO A 96 -11.35 6.91 18.70
C PRO A 96 -11.61 5.69 19.61
N LEU A 97 -11.82 4.51 19.01
CA LEU A 97 -12.00 3.29 19.80
C LEU A 97 -10.81 3.00 20.72
N LEU A 98 -9.59 3.15 20.23
CA LEU A 98 -8.39 2.94 21.02
C LEU A 98 -8.10 4.09 21.99
N VAL A 99 -8.44 5.33 21.64
CA VAL A 99 -8.20 6.50 22.50
C VAL A 99 -9.25 6.57 23.61
N GLU A 100 -10.54 6.46 23.27
CA GLU A 100 -11.63 6.71 24.22
C GLU A 100 -11.97 5.47 25.06
N PHE A 101 -12.01 4.29 24.42
CA PHE A 101 -12.32 3.04 25.13
C PHE A 101 -11.06 2.30 25.61
N GLY A 102 -9.97 2.37 24.81
CA GLY A 102 -8.69 1.76 25.17
C GLY A 102 -7.84 2.62 26.11
N HIS A 103 -8.24 3.88 26.37
CA HIS A 103 -7.49 4.86 27.18
C HIS A 103 -6.03 5.04 26.73
N LEU A 104 -5.75 4.80 25.44
CA LEU A 104 -4.41 4.94 24.89
C LEU A 104 -4.14 6.41 24.48
N ALA A 105 -2.91 6.85 24.68
CA ALA A 105 -2.47 8.12 24.10
C ALA A 105 -2.62 8.07 22.56
N PRO A 106 -3.10 9.13 21.88
CA PRO A 106 -3.37 9.13 20.44
C PRO A 106 -2.19 8.64 19.58
N ILE A 107 -0.97 9.01 19.95
CA ILE A 107 0.26 8.59 19.26
C ILE A 107 0.45 7.07 19.36
N VAL A 108 0.22 6.48 20.53
CA VAL A 108 0.35 5.03 20.75
C VAL A 108 -0.78 4.29 20.03
N ALA A 109 -2.01 4.79 20.12
CA ALA A 109 -3.16 4.23 19.42
C ALA A 109 -2.93 4.19 17.91
N GLN A 110 -2.43 5.28 17.32
CA GLN A 110 -2.11 5.34 15.90
C GLN A 110 -0.96 4.39 15.53
N ALA A 111 0.07 4.24 16.36
CA ALA A 111 1.14 3.27 16.15
C ALA A 111 0.59 1.82 16.09
N CYS A 112 -0.30 1.46 17.00
CA CYS A 112 -0.96 0.16 17.01
C CYS A 112 -1.75 -0.09 15.72
N ILE A 113 -2.52 0.90 15.25
CA ILE A 113 -3.27 0.81 13.99
C ILE A 113 -2.34 0.61 12.80
N VAL A 114 -1.25 1.38 12.73
CA VAL A 114 -0.26 1.27 11.64
C VAL A 114 0.39 -0.10 11.61
N VAL A 115 0.81 -0.62 12.76
CA VAL A 115 1.40 -1.97 12.86
C VAL A 115 0.38 -3.03 12.43
N LEU A 116 -0.84 -2.97 12.96
CA LEU A 116 -1.89 -3.94 12.65
C LEU A 116 -2.25 -3.93 11.15
N THR A 117 -2.48 -2.76 10.58
CA THR A 117 -2.81 -2.63 9.15
C THR A 117 -1.66 -3.05 8.25
N THR A 118 -0.41 -2.82 8.65
CA THR A 118 0.78 -3.28 7.92
C THR A 118 0.88 -4.80 7.95
N LEU A 119 0.65 -5.44 9.11
CA LEU A 119 0.64 -6.89 9.23
C LEU A 119 -0.47 -7.53 8.41
N ILE A 120 -1.70 -6.97 8.45
CA ILE A 120 -2.83 -7.44 7.63
C ILE A 120 -2.49 -7.34 6.15
N SER A 121 -1.93 -6.22 5.72
CA SER A 121 -1.50 -6.02 4.33
C SER A 121 -0.41 -7.02 3.93
N TYR A 122 0.58 -7.26 4.78
CA TYR A 122 1.63 -8.23 4.53
C TYR A 122 1.09 -9.67 4.38
N VAL A 123 0.22 -10.08 5.31
CA VAL A 123 -0.41 -11.40 5.28
C VAL A 123 -1.30 -11.54 4.04
N GLY A 124 -2.11 -10.51 3.74
CA GLY A 124 -2.97 -10.49 2.56
C GLY A 124 -2.15 -10.64 1.27
N HIS A 125 -1.08 -9.89 1.11
CA HIS A 125 -0.20 -10.01 -0.05
C HIS A 125 0.48 -11.38 -0.13
N LYS A 126 0.94 -11.93 1.00
CA LYS A 126 1.56 -13.27 1.04
C LYS A 126 0.60 -14.37 0.60
N TRP A 127 -0.66 -14.32 1.08
CA TRP A 127 -1.66 -15.35 0.75
C TRP A 127 -2.23 -15.18 -0.66
N PHE A 128 -2.38 -13.97 -1.16
CA PHE A 128 -2.94 -13.68 -2.47
C PHE A 128 -1.91 -13.83 -3.60
N SER A 129 -0.65 -13.40 -3.38
CA SER A 129 0.41 -13.46 -4.40
C SER A 129 0.99 -14.88 -4.61
N PHE A 130 0.89 -15.78 -3.62
CA PHE A 130 1.46 -17.13 -3.73
C PHE A 130 0.47 -18.21 -4.22
N ARG A 131 -0.78 -17.86 -4.51
CA ARG A 131 -1.71 -18.73 -5.21
C ARG A 131 -1.54 -18.67 -6.73
N ARG A 132 -0.32 -18.90 -7.24
CA ARG A 132 -0.18 -19.33 -8.64
C ARG A 132 -0.50 -20.81 -8.68
N LYS A 133 -1.60 -21.20 -9.37
CA LYS A 133 -1.75 -22.57 -9.89
C LYS A 133 -0.48 -22.87 -10.70
N PRO A 134 0.15 -24.05 -10.57
CA PRO A 134 1.09 -24.50 -11.57
C PRO A 134 0.30 -24.56 -12.87
N GLU A 135 0.76 -23.82 -13.86
CA GLU A 135 0.31 -23.91 -15.24
C GLU A 135 0.53 -25.36 -15.65
N GLY A 136 -0.57 -26.10 -15.85
CA GLY A 136 -0.52 -27.51 -16.23
C GLY A 136 0.25 -27.60 -17.51
N ASP A 137 1.14 -28.57 -17.55
CA ASP A 137 1.87 -29.07 -18.70
C ASP A 137 0.87 -29.59 -19.75
N ASP A 138 0.35 -28.69 -20.58
CA ASP A 138 -0.47 -29.02 -21.76
C ASP A 138 0.40 -29.33 -23.00
N SER A 139 1.68 -29.63 -22.80
CA SER A 139 2.62 -29.98 -23.87
C SER A 139 2.65 -31.50 -24.23
N ALA A 140 1.74 -32.31 -23.66
CA ALA A 140 1.79 -33.76 -23.83
C ALA A 140 0.68 -34.35 -24.70
N THR A 141 0.05 -33.58 -25.60
CA THR A 141 -0.93 -34.18 -26.55
C THR A 141 -0.88 -33.53 -27.93
N ASN A 142 0.29 -33.51 -28.54
CA ASN A 142 0.37 -33.32 -29.99
C ASN A 142 1.47 -34.21 -30.56
N VAL A 143 1.23 -35.52 -30.49
CA VAL A 143 1.93 -36.49 -31.31
C VAL A 143 1.13 -36.55 -32.62
N PRO A 144 1.69 -36.12 -33.76
CA PRO A 144 1.07 -36.38 -35.06
C PRO A 144 1.11 -37.90 -35.29
N SER A 145 -0.05 -38.49 -35.49
CA SER A 145 -0.16 -39.88 -35.98
C SER A 145 0.43 -39.96 -37.39
N ASP A 146 1.60 -40.59 -37.51
CA ASP A 146 2.18 -41.02 -38.76
C ASP A 146 1.31 -42.14 -39.35
N ASP A 147 0.19 -41.80 -39.96
CA ASP A 147 -0.62 -42.77 -40.70
C ASP A 147 -1.26 -42.13 -41.93
N GLU A 148 -0.42 -41.61 -42.83
CA GLU A 148 -0.83 -41.30 -44.22
C GLU A 148 0.41 -41.28 -45.16
N ARG A 149 1.15 -42.39 -45.20
CA ARG A 149 2.08 -42.65 -46.31
C ARG A 149 2.00 -44.11 -46.74
N THR A 150 0.89 -44.43 -47.34
CA THR A 150 0.85 -45.55 -48.34
C THR A 150 -0.46 -45.44 -49.12
N GLY A 151 -0.35 -45.03 -50.36
CA GLY A 151 -1.43 -45.01 -51.34
C GLY A 151 -1.06 -44.16 -52.53
#